data_186476bf23fcdf643756978c57ed66c3
#
_entry.id   186476bf23fcdf643756978c57ed66c3
#
_cell.length_a   1.000
_cell.length_b   1.000
_cell.length_c   1.000
_cell.angle_alpha   90.00
_cell.angle_beta   90.00
_cell.angle_gamma   90.00
#
_symmetry.space_group_name_H-M   'P 1'
#
loop_
_entity.id
_entity.type
_entity.pdbx_description
1 polymer ?
#
loop_
_entity_poly.entity_id
_entity_poly.type
_entity_poly.pdbx_seq_one_letter_code
_entity_poly.pdbx_strand_id
1 'polypeptide(L)'
;MNKIMDLATKLPSSKQLVIAAAIAFFMLLTRGSHVLTAISLPDASLVLFLLGGLYLRRVGWFAAFFALATVIDFGAAAIDPAQGFCLTNGYWGLIPSYAAMWLGGLWLANRKDAFEAVPYALVSLLTTFVAFVISTQTYYLFSGRFPANGIIASLQHGWEYLPSWMGFSAMYFAIVWLSVALIRSVKPVQTVKV
;
A
#
# COMPACT_ATOMS: atom_id res chain seq x y z
N MET A 1 12.98 -25.28 8.46
CA MET A 1 13.69 -24.47 7.47
C MET A 1 13.30 -24.77 6.02
N ASN A 2 13.00 -26.04 5.64
CA ASN A 2 12.65 -26.40 4.26
C ASN A 2 11.30 -25.88 3.72
N LYS A 3 10.27 -25.65 4.57
CA LYS A 3 8.96 -25.15 4.12
C LYS A 3 8.98 -23.71 3.59
N ILE A 4 9.90 -22.87 4.07
CA ILE A 4 10.04 -21.47 3.64
C ILE A 4 10.75 -21.39 2.29
N MET A 5 11.72 -22.25 2.04
CA MET A 5 12.42 -22.34 0.75
C MET A 5 11.51 -22.89 -0.35
N ASP A 6 10.63 -23.84 -0.05
CA ASP A 6 9.67 -24.41 -1.01
C ASP A 6 8.61 -23.41 -1.50
N LEU A 7 8.26 -22.41 -0.65
CA LEU A 7 7.35 -21.35 -1.03
C LEU A 7 7.98 -20.30 -1.97
N ALA A 8 9.30 -20.17 -1.94
CA ALA A 8 10.03 -19.22 -2.78
C ALA A 8 10.21 -19.70 -4.24
N THR A 9 10.17 -21.02 -4.47
CA THR A 9 10.52 -21.63 -5.76
C THR A 9 9.32 -21.99 -6.64
N LYS A 10 8.09 -22.00 -6.11
CA LYS A 10 6.90 -22.26 -6.95
C LYS A 10 6.61 -21.06 -7.84
N LEU A 11 6.52 -21.26 -9.14
CA LEU A 11 6.02 -20.26 -10.08
C LEU A 11 4.67 -19.69 -9.62
N PRO A 12 4.42 -18.38 -9.79
CA PRO A 12 3.15 -17.77 -9.40
C PRO A 12 2.01 -18.40 -10.22
N SER A 13 0.87 -18.63 -9.58
CA SER A 13 -0.32 -19.10 -10.30
C SER A 13 -0.83 -18.01 -11.25
N SER A 14 -1.56 -18.42 -12.30
CA SER A 14 -2.20 -17.45 -13.22
C SER A 14 -3.09 -16.42 -12.50
N LYS A 15 -3.78 -16.85 -11.44
CA LYS A 15 -4.57 -15.94 -10.59
C LYS A 15 -3.69 -14.89 -9.86
N GLN A 16 -2.54 -15.29 -9.34
CA GLN A 16 -1.60 -14.36 -8.71
C GLN A 16 -1.02 -13.37 -9.71
N LEU A 17 -0.74 -13.80 -10.94
CA LEU A 17 -0.27 -12.90 -11.99
C LEU A 17 -1.32 -11.86 -12.37
N VAL A 18 -2.60 -12.25 -12.50
CA VAL A 18 -3.69 -11.31 -12.79
C VAL A 18 -3.84 -10.29 -11.66
N ILE A 19 -3.81 -10.73 -10.40
CA ILE A 19 -3.89 -9.82 -9.25
C ILE A 19 -2.67 -8.87 -9.22
N ALA A 20 -1.48 -9.40 -9.45
CA ALA A 20 -0.27 -8.60 -9.48
C ALA A 20 -0.30 -7.56 -10.62
N ALA A 21 -0.77 -7.95 -11.79
CA ALA A 21 -0.95 -7.04 -12.93
C ALA A 21 -1.97 -5.94 -12.62
N ALA A 22 -3.10 -6.29 -11.97
CA ALA A 22 -4.09 -5.31 -11.55
C ALA A 22 -3.51 -4.32 -10.52
N ILE A 23 -2.78 -4.80 -9.50
CA ILE A 23 -2.11 -3.94 -8.51
C ILE A 23 -1.11 -3.01 -9.21
N ALA A 24 -0.26 -3.54 -10.09
CA ALA A 24 0.72 -2.74 -10.83
C ALA A 24 0.05 -1.68 -11.71
N PHE A 25 -1.03 -2.02 -12.40
CA PHE A 25 -1.81 -1.10 -13.22
C PHE A 25 -2.41 0.04 -12.39
N PHE A 26 -3.08 -0.28 -11.26
CA PHE A 26 -3.63 0.74 -10.38
C PHE A 26 -2.53 1.60 -9.74
N MET A 27 -1.37 1.04 -9.43
CA MET A 27 -0.23 1.81 -8.95
C MET A 27 0.26 2.81 -10.00
N LEU A 28 0.37 2.42 -11.26
CA LEU A 28 0.72 3.32 -12.36
C LEU A 28 -0.31 4.45 -12.50
N LEU A 29 -1.60 4.13 -12.42
CA LEU A 29 -2.68 5.12 -12.57
C LEU A 29 -2.71 6.14 -11.42
N THR A 30 -2.52 5.71 -10.18
CA THR A 30 -2.71 6.58 -9.01
C THR A 30 -1.45 7.28 -8.57
N ARG A 31 -0.28 6.62 -8.64
CA ARG A 31 1.00 7.20 -8.25
C ARG A 31 1.59 8.11 -9.31
N GLY A 32 1.41 7.76 -10.58
CA GLY A 32 1.85 8.59 -11.72
C GLY A 32 0.81 9.58 -12.21
N SER A 33 -0.26 9.82 -11.48
CA SER A 33 -1.47 10.50 -11.95
C SER A 33 -1.23 11.91 -12.51
N HIS A 34 -0.26 12.66 -11.99
CA HIS A 34 0.06 14.00 -12.47
C HIS A 34 0.92 14.02 -13.75
N VAL A 35 1.52 12.89 -14.10
CA VAL A 35 2.45 12.77 -15.25
C VAL A 35 1.86 11.90 -16.35
N LEU A 36 1.19 10.81 -15.96
CA LEU A 36 0.73 9.77 -16.89
C LEU A 36 -0.76 9.89 -17.25
N THR A 37 -1.55 10.60 -16.46
CA THR A 37 -3.00 10.74 -16.67
C THR A 37 -3.43 12.20 -16.52
N ALA A 38 -4.45 12.60 -17.29
CA ALA A 38 -5.08 13.93 -17.15
C ALA A 38 -5.92 14.07 -15.88
N ILE A 39 -6.21 12.97 -15.18
CA ILE A 39 -7.01 12.94 -13.96
C ILE A 39 -6.06 12.70 -12.79
N SER A 40 -6.02 13.66 -11.86
CA SER A 40 -5.27 13.53 -10.62
C SER A 40 -6.04 12.66 -9.62
N LEU A 41 -5.62 11.40 -9.49
CA LEU A 41 -6.13 10.48 -8.48
C LEU A 41 -5.22 10.49 -7.25
N PRO A 42 -5.77 10.43 -6.03
CA PRO A 42 -4.96 10.22 -4.83
C PRO A 42 -4.16 8.92 -4.92
N ASP A 43 -2.94 8.91 -4.35
CA ASP A 43 -2.09 7.71 -4.34
C ASP A 43 -2.75 6.57 -3.56
N ALA A 44 -2.96 5.43 -4.22
CA ALA A 44 -3.53 4.22 -3.64
C ALA A 44 -2.48 3.23 -3.12
N SER A 45 -1.19 3.57 -3.15
CA SER A 45 -0.10 2.62 -2.85
C SER A 45 -0.27 1.91 -1.51
N LEU A 46 -0.71 2.59 -0.45
CA LEU A 46 -0.95 1.97 0.85
C LEU A 46 -1.94 0.81 0.75
N VAL A 47 -3.08 1.06 0.11
CA VAL A 47 -4.12 0.05 -0.08
C VAL A 47 -3.62 -1.11 -0.95
N LEU A 48 -2.88 -0.79 -2.02
CA LEU A 48 -2.32 -1.77 -2.94
C LEU A 48 -1.29 -2.68 -2.25
N PHE A 49 -0.46 -2.15 -1.37
CA PHE A 49 0.46 -2.96 -0.56
C PHE A 49 -0.26 -3.84 0.45
N LEU A 50 -1.34 -3.38 1.07
CA LEU A 50 -2.17 -4.22 1.94
C LEU A 50 -2.81 -5.36 1.14
N LEU A 51 -3.40 -5.06 -0.03
CA LEU A 51 -3.98 -6.07 -0.92
C LEU A 51 -2.92 -7.06 -1.45
N GLY A 52 -1.71 -6.58 -1.73
CA GLY A 52 -0.57 -7.42 -2.09
C GLY A 52 -0.24 -8.43 -0.98
N GLY A 53 -0.17 -7.98 0.28
CA GLY A 53 0.01 -8.84 1.44
C GLY A 53 -1.13 -9.84 1.60
N LEU A 54 -2.37 -9.41 1.39
CA LEU A 54 -3.57 -10.24 1.50
C LEU A 54 -3.59 -11.37 0.46
N TYR A 55 -3.33 -11.07 -0.79
CA TYR A 55 -3.54 -12.00 -1.90
C TYR A 55 -2.27 -12.70 -2.40
N LEU A 56 -1.13 -12.01 -2.38
CA LEU A 56 0.11 -12.54 -2.98
C LEU A 56 1.06 -13.16 -1.96
N ARG A 57 1.12 -12.62 -0.76
CA ARG A 57 1.82 -13.16 0.43
C ARG A 57 3.34 -13.35 0.32
N ARG A 58 3.96 -13.26 -0.86
CA ARG A 58 5.39 -13.51 -1.08
C ARG A 58 6.18 -12.21 -1.05
N VAL A 59 7.28 -12.19 -0.33
CA VAL A 59 8.19 -11.03 -0.22
C VAL A 59 8.69 -10.56 -1.60
N GLY A 60 8.86 -11.47 -2.55
CA GLY A 60 9.25 -11.11 -3.92
C GLY A 60 8.27 -10.14 -4.60
N TRP A 61 6.95 -10.28 -4.36
CA TRP A 61 5.96 -9.33 -4.86
C TRP A 61 6.03 -7.98 -4.17
N PHE A 62 6.29 -7.97 -2.86
CA PHE A 62 6.55 -6.73 -2.13
C PHE A 62 7.72 -5.97 -2.75
N ALA A 63 8.85 -6.65 -2.96
CA ALA A 63 10.03 -6.05 -3.56
C ALA A 63 9.76 -5.55 -5.00
N ALA A 64 9.02 -6.32 -5.81
CA ALA A 64 8.65 -5.93 -7.16
C ALA A 64 7.76 -4.67 -7.19
N PHE A 65 6.76 -4.58 -6.29
CA PHE A 65 5.90 -3.38 -6.21
C PHE A 65 6.65 -2.18 -5.64
N PHE A 66 7.56 -2.38 -4.68
CA PHE A 66 8.39 -1.30 -4.20
C PHE A 66 9.32 -0.78 -5.30
N ALA A 67 9.94 -1.68 -6.07
CA ALA A 67 10.74 -1.30 -7.22
C ALA A 67 9.91 -0.54 -8.27
N LEU A 68 8.69 -1.01 -8.57
CA LEU A 68 7.77 -0.32 -9.47
C LEU A 68 7.44 1.09 -8.96
N ALA A 69 7.08 1.23 -7.67
CA ALA A 69 6.81 2.53 -7.06
C ALA A 69 8.00 3.48 -7.20
N THR A 70 9.21 2.97 -6.94
CA THR A 70 10.45 3.73 -7.07
C THR A 70 10.68 4.18 -8.52
N VAL A 71 10.50 3.28 -9.49
CA VAL A 71 10.63 3.62 -10.92
C VAL A 71 9.64 4.69 -11.34
N ILE A 72 8.38 4.63 -10.86
CA ILE A 72 7.37 5.66 -11.14
C ILE A 72 7.81 7.00 -10.57
N ASP A 73 8.25 7.06 -9.31
CA ASP A 73 8.61 8.31 -8.65
C ASP A 73 9.84 8.96 -9.29
N PHE A 74 10.90 8.19 -9.54
CA PHE A 74 12.09 8.72 -10.21
C PHE A 74 11.82 9.07 -11.66
N GLY A 75 10.97 8.31 -12.36
CA GLY A 75 10.50 8.62 -13.69
C GLY A 75 9.70 9.93 -13.75
N ALA A 76 8.77 10.12 -12.81
CA ALA A 76 8.01 11.35 -12.69
C ALA A 76 8.90 12.56 -12.41
N ALA A 77 9.87 12.42 -11.50
CA ALA A 77 10.83 13.47 -11.17
C ALA A 77 11.77 13.82 -12.35
N ALA A 78 12.07 12.86 -13.22
CA ALA A 78 12.88 13.10 -14.43
C ALA A 78 12.10 13.91 -15.48
N ILE A 79 10.77 13.79 -15.51
CA ILE A 79 9.89 14.55 -16.42
C ILE A 79 9.56 15.92 -15.82
N ASP A 80 9.19 15.95 -14.54
CA ASP A 80 8.87 17.16 -13.79
C ASP A 80 9.65 17.16 -12.46
N PRO A 81 10.72 17.99 -12.33
CA PRO A 81 11.52 18.06 -11.11
C PRO A 81 10.73 18.41 -9.85
N ALA A 82 9.56 19.05 -9.95
CA ALA A 82 8.69 19.34 -8.82
C ALA A 82 8.16 18.04 -8.16
N GLN A 83 8.00 16.96 -8.92
CA GLN A 83 7.61 15.65 -8.41
C GLN A 83 8.71 14.97 -7.57
N GLY A 84 9.95 15.42 -7.73
CA GLY A 84 11.11 14.92 -6.98
C GLY A 84 11.23 15.45 -5.55
N PHE A 85 10.28 16.28 -5.08
CA PHE A 85 10.34 16.90 -3.76
C PHE A 85 10.56 15.90 -2.62
N CYS A 86 9.93 14.75 -2.69
CA CYS A 86 10.03 13.68 -1.67
C CYS A 86 11.22 12.73 -1.88
N LEU A 87 11.95 12.82 -3.01
CA LEU A 87 13.10 11.95 -3.33
C LEU A 87 14.35 12.43 -2.59
N THR A 88 14.40 12.15 -1.31
CA THR A 88 15.47 12.50 -0.38
C THR A 88 15.93 11.25 0.37
N ASN A 89 16.89 11.38 1.28
CA ASN A 89 17.29 10.26 2.16
C ASN A 89 16.11 9.74 3.01
N GLY A 90 15.08 10.56 3.28
CA GLY A 90 13.87 10.15 3.95
C GLY A 90 12.97 9.21 3.13
N TYR A 91 13.18 9.11 1.80
CA TYR A 91 12.41 8.27 0.89
C TYR A 91 12.42 6.78 1.30
N TRP A 92 13.55 6.30 1.85
CA TRP A 92 13.69 4.90 2.29
C TRP A 92 12.77 4.52 3.46
N GLY A 93 12.19 5.50 4.15
CA GLY A 93 11.11 5.29 5.12
C GLY A 93 9.85 4.67 4.52
N LEU A 94 9.68 4.73 3.21
CA LEU A 94 8.57 4.05 2.53
C LEU A 94 8.68 2.52 2.61
N ILE A 95 9.90 1.96 2.73
CA ILE A 95 10.06 0.50 2.89
C ILE A 95 9.32 0.00 4.14
N PRO A 96 9.63 0.46 5.36
CA PRO A 96 8.91 0.02 6.56
C PRO A 96 7.44 0.47 6.57
N SER A 97 7.09 1.61 5.95
CA SER A 97 5.70 2.04 5.82
C SER A 97 4.86 1.06 5.00
N TYR A 98 5.33 0.68 3.82
CA TYR A 98 4.65 -0.31 2.99
C TYR A 98 4.73 -1.72 3.58
N ALA A 99 5.79 -2.05 4.31
CA ALA A 99 5.89 -3.30 5.04
C ALA A 99 4.80 -3.42 6.11
N ALA A 100 4.48 -2.34 6.84
CA ALA A 100 3.36 -2.33 7.79
C ALA A 100 2.02 -2.65 7.11
N MET A 101 1.76 -2.06 5.94
CA MET A 101 0.57 -2.36 5.14
C MET A 101 0.55 -3.82 4.68
N TRP A 102 1.68 -4.31 4.16
CA TRP A 102 1.82 -5.69 3.72
C TRP A 102 1.58 -6.70 4.83
N LEU A 103 2.14 -6.45 6.02
CA LEU A 103 1.94 -7.28 7.20
C LEU A 103 0.49 -7.26 7.67
N GLY A 104 -0.20 -6.12 7.61
CA GLY A 104 -1.65 -6.02 7.85
C GLY A 104 -2.43 -6.91 6.88
N GLY A 105 -2.09 -6.88 5.60
CA GLY A 105 -2.67 -7.75 4.58
C GLY A 105 -2.41 -9.24 4.85
N LEU A 106 -1.18 -9.62 5.24
CA LEU A 106 -0.84 -10.99 5.64
C LEU A 106 -1.65 -11.44 6.87
N TRP A 107 -1.85 -10.55 7.85
CA TRP A 107 -2.65 -10.86 9.02
C TRP A 107 -4.11 -11.12 8.64
N LEU A 108 -4.71 -10.26 7.81
CA LEU A 108 -6.08 -10.46 7.29
C LEU A 108 -6.20 -11.78 6.52
N ALA A 109 -5.17 -12.14 5.74
CA ALA A 109 -5.12 -13.36 4.96
C ALA A 109 -5.17 -14.65 5.78
N ASN A 110 -4.87 -14.58 7.08
CA ASN A 110 -4.93 -15.71 8.01
C ASN A 110 -6.26 -15.78 8.80
N ARG A 111 -7.19 -14.83 8.53
CA ARG A 111 -8.53 -14.85 9.12
C ARG A 111 -9.45 -15.77 8.32
N LYS A 112 -10.50 -16.28 8.97
CA LYS A 112 -11.56 -17.07 8.31
C LYS A 112 -12.27 -16.25 7.24
N ASP A 113 -12.56 -14.99 7.54
CA ASP A 113 -13.01 -13.98 6.58
C ASP A 113 -12.11 -12.74 6.67
N ALA A 114 -11.36 -12.50 5.62
CA ALA A 114 -10.47 -11.34 5.52
C ALA A 114 -11.22 -10.01 5.39
N PHE A 115 -12.49 -10.05 4.95
CA PHE A 115 -13.34 -8.88 4.74
C PHE A 115 -14.47 -8.76 5.76
N GLU A 116 -14.37 -9.46 6.90
CA GLU A 116 -15.21 -9.17 8.06
C GLU A 116 -15.04 -7.70 8.45
N ALA A 117 -16.15 -6.95 8.54
CA ALA A 117 -16.14 -5.49 8.55
C ALA A 117 -15.23 -4.89 9.64
N VAL A 118 -15.36 -5.36 10.88
CA VAL A 118 -14.61 -4.77 12.00
C VAL A 118 -13.11 -5.08 11.91
N PRO A 119 -12.64 -6.34 11.78
CA PRO A 119 -11.22 -6.63 11.64
C PRO A 119 -10.59 -5.98 10.41
N TYR A 120 -11.29 -5.97 9.28
CA TYR A 120 -10.82 -5.32 8.05
C TYR A 120 -10.61 -3.83 8.27
N ALA A 121 -11.61 -3.12 8.80
CA ALA A 121 -11.52 -1.68 9.04
C ALA A 121 -10.42 -1.34 10.05
N LEU A 122 -10.36 -2.06 11.19
CA LEU A 122 -9.35 -1.81 12.22
C LEU A 122 -7.92 -2.01 11.70
N VAL A 123 -7.65 -3.11 11.01
CA VAL A 123 -6.32 -3.38 10.48
C VAL A 123 -5.95 -2.37 9.40
N SER A 124 -6.86 -2.08 8.48
CA SER A 124 -6.62 -1.10 7.41
C SER A 124 -6.28 0.28 7.97
N LEU A 125 -7.07 0.78 8.93
CA LEU A 125 -6.85 2.10 9.52
C LEU A 125 -5.60 2.14 10.41
N LEU A 126 -5.38 1.10 11.23
CA LEU A 126 -4.21 1.03 12.11
C LEU A 126 -2.91 0.97 11.31
N THR A 127 -2.84 0.12 10.30
CA THR A 127 -1.63 0.01 9.47
C THR A 127 -1.40 1.27 8.64
N THR A 128 -2.46 1.95 8.18
CA THR A 128 -2.35 3.26 7.52
C THR A 128 -1.78 4.31 8.46
N PHE A 129 -2.28 4.37 9.70
CA PHE A 129 -1.75 5.28 10.70
C PHE A 129 -0.27 5.03 10.99
N VAL A 130 0.11 3.76 11.20
CA VAL A 130 1.51 3.36 11.40
C VAL A 130 2.37 3.74 10.19
N ALA A 131 1.90 3.46 8.97
CA ALA A 131 2.61 3.80 7.74
C ALA A 131 2.78 5.32 7.59
N PHE A 132 1.75 6.10 7.93
CA PHE A 132 1.82 7.57 7.96
C PHE A 132 2.89 8.05 8.92
N VAL A 133 2.88 7.58 10.17
CA VAL A 133 3.86 8.00 11.18
C VAL A 133 5.28 7.69 10.71
N ILE A 134 5.52 6.47 10.24
CA ILE A 134 6.85 6.06 9.76
C ILE A 134 7.30 6.94 8.59
N SER A 135 6.46 7.07 7.55
CA SER A 135 6.80 7.84 6.34
C SER A 135 7.05 9.30 6.65
N THR A 136 6.15 9.93 7.40
CA THR A 136 6.23 11.36 7.74
C THR A 136 7.45 11.64 8.61
N GLN A 137 7.67 10.86 9.67
CA GLN A 137 8.78 11.12 10.57
C GLN A 137 10.15 10.83 9.94
N THR A 138 10.26 9.80 9.10
CA THR A 138 11.50 9.56 8.34
C THR A 138 11.80 10.70 7.36
N TYR A 139 10.78 11.30 6.75
CA TYR A 139 10.97 12.46 5.90
C TYR A 139 11.51 13.66 6.69
N TYR A 140 10.89 14.03 7.81
CA TYR A 140 11.34 15.17 8.63
C TYR A 140 12.74 14.94 9.24
N LEU A 141 13.07 13.70 9.60
CA LEU A 141 14.36 13.37 10.20
C LEU A 141 15.51 13.28 9.19
N PHE A 142 15.25 12.71 7.99
CA PHE A 142 16.32 12.29 7.09
C PHE A 142 16.31 12.98 5.73
N SER A 143 15.34 13.84 5.43
CA SER A 143 15.30 14.53 4.13
C SER A 143 16.44 15.54 3.93
N GLY A 144 17.08 16.00 5.01
CA GLY A 144 18.05 17.09 4.97
C GLY A 144 17.43 18.48 4.78
N ARG A 145 16.10 18.58 4.65
CA ARG A 145 15.39 19.85 4.45
C ARG A 145 15.12 20.60 5.74
N PHE A 146 15.25 19.94 6.87
CA PHE A 146 14.97 20.45 8.22
C PHE A 146 16.19 20.26 9.14
N PRO A 147 17.35 20.85 8.81
CA PRO A 147 18.62 20.55 9.52
C PRO A 147 18.60 20.99 10.98
N ALA A 148 17.74 21.95 11.35
CA ALA A 148 17.59 22.42 12.73
C ALA A 148 16.62 21.59 13.57
N ASN A 149 15.92 20.60 12.95
CA ASN A 149 14.95 19.79 13.66
C ASN A 149 15.66 18.65 14.40
N GLY A 150 15.61 18.70 15.74
CA GLY A 150 15.90 17.51 16.55
C GLY A 150 14.73 16.51 16.45
N ILE A 151 14.89 15.34 17.07
CA ILE A 151 13.87 14.27 17.07
C ILE A 151 12.51 14.80 17.56
N ILE A 152 12.51 15.59 18.67
CA ILE A 152 11.27 16.12 19.26
C ILE A 152 10.57 17.07 18.30
N ALA A 153 11.30 17.99 17.67
CA ALA A 153 10.71 18.91 16.71
C ALA A 153 10.16 18.17 15.47
N SER A 154 10.86 17.15 14.98
CA SER A 154 10.38 16.32 13.87
C SER A 154 9.07 15.61 14.22
N LEU A 155 8.91 15.11 15.45
CA LEU A 155 7.69 14.45 15.92
C LEU A 155 6.48 15.42 16.03
N GLN A 156 6.70 16.74 16.02
CA GLN A 156 5.64 17.74 16.06
C GLN A 156 5.14 18.14 14.66
N HIS A 157 5.88 17.81 13.60
CA HIS A 157 5.54 18.18 12.23
C HIS A 157 4.82 17.08 11.46
N GLY A 158 4.07 17.48 10.46
CA GLY A 158 3.45 16.60 9.47
C GLY A 158 2.08 16.08 9.85
N TRP A 159 1.60 16.33 11.06
CA TRP A 159 0.27 15.88 11.52
C TRP A 159 -0.88 16.52 10.75
N GLU A 160 -0.67 17.68 10.16
CA GLU A 160 -1.59 18.37 9.27
C GLU A 160 -1.98 17.56 8.03
N TYR A 161 -1.12 16.62 7.61
CA TYR A 161 -1.38 15.72 6.47
C TYR A 161 -2.18 14.45 6.86
N LEU A 162 -2.27 14.14 8.17
CA LEU A 162 -2.94 12.93 8.64
C LEU A 162 -4.39 12.79 8.15
N PRO A 163 -5.24 13.84 8.22
CA PRO A 163 -6.64 13.72 7.76
C PRO A 163 -6.75 13.35 6.29
N SER A 164 -5.92 13.92 5.42
CA SER A 164 -5.92 13.61 3.99
C SER A 164 -5.44 12.19 3.72
N TRP A 165 -4.36 11.75 4.38
CA TRP A 165 -3.83 10.40 4.26
C TRP A 165 -4.84 9.34 4.70
N MET A 166 -5.45 9.54 5.87
CA MET A 166 -6.47 8.63 6.40
C MET A 166 -7.73 8.66 5.53
N GLY A 167 -8.16 9.83 5.08
CA GLY A 167 -9.37 10.00 4.27
C GLY A 167 -9.27 9.30 2.92
N PHE A 168 -8.20 9.52 2.16
CA PHE A 168 -8.01 8.86 0.86
C PHE A 168 -7.80 7.35 1.01
N SER A 169 -7.04 6.91 2.01
CA SER A 169 -6.88 5.49 2.27
C SER A 169 -8.20 4.83 2.66
N ALA A 170 -8.98 5.44 3.56
CA ALA A 170 -10.29 4.93 3.97
C ALA A 170 -11.27 4.87 2.79
N MET A 171 -11.25 5.84 1.89
CA MET A 171 -12.04 5.83 0.66
C MET A 171 -11.72 4.59 -0.19
N TYR A 172 -10.46 4.32 -0.47
CA TYR A 172 -10.05 3.15 -1.26
C TYR A 172 -10.36 1.84 -0.54
N PHE A 173 -10.15 1.75 0.77
CA PHE A 173 -10.54 0.57 1.56
C PHE A 173 -12.04 0.32 1.52
N ALA A 174 -12.85 1.39 1.61
CA ALA A 174 -14.31 1.28 1.50
C ALA A 174 -14.72 0.78 0.11
N ILE A 175 -14.11 1.30 -0.97
CA ILE A 175 -14.37 0.84 -2.34
C ILE A 175 -14.06 -0.66 -2.48
N VAL A 176 -12.91 -1.12 -1.97
CA VAL A 176 -12.53 -2.54 -2.01
C VAL A 176 -13.54 -3.38 -1.23
N TRP A 177 -13.88 -2.97 0.00
CA TRP A 177 -14.81 -3.71 0.85
C TRP A 177 -16.21 -3.79 0.22
N LEU A 178 -16.75 -2.67 -0.28
CA LEU A 178 -18.05 -2.61 -0.96
C LEU A 178 -18.04 -3.49 -2.22
N SER A 179 -16.96 -3.46 -3.00
CA SER A 179 -16.84 -4.31 -4.20
C SER A 179 -16.92 -5.79 -3.85
N VAL A 180 -16.22 -6.21 -2.78
CA VAL A 180 -16.29 -7.60 -2.31
C VAL A 180 -17.68 -7.95 -1.77
N ALA A 181 -18.32 -7.05 -1.01
CA ALA A 181 -19.68 -7.24 -0.48
C ALA A 181 -20.70 -7.40 -1.62
N LEU A 182 -20.62 -6.56 -2.66
CA LEU A 182 -21.47 -6.64 -3.84
C LEU A 182 -21.27 -7.98 -4.60
N ILE A 183 -20.01 -8.39 -4.82
CA ILE A 183 -19.73 -9.66 -5.50
C ILE A 183 -20.31 -10.83 -4.72
N ARG A 184 -20.23 -10.79 -3.39
CA ARG A 184 -20.80 -11.85 -2.52
C ARG A 184 -22.34 -11.86 -2.55
N SER A 185 -22.98 -10.71 -2.63
CA SER A 185 -24.44 -10.62 -2.68
C SER A 185 -25.04 -11.14 -4.01
N VAL A 186 -24.29 -10.99 -5.11
CA VAL A 186 -24.75 -11.43 -6.44
C VAL A 186 -24.50 -12.94 -6.69
N LYS A 187 -23.53 -13.55 -6.02
CA LYS A 187 -23.31 -15.00 -6.13
C LYS A 187 -24.35 -15.72 -5.27
N PRO A 188 -25.33 -16.45 -5.86
CA PRO A 188 -26.26 -17.24 -5.07
C PRO A 188 -25.47 -18.28 -4.27
N VAL A 189 -25.80 -18.40 -2.99
CA VAL A 189 -25.31 -19.49 -2.16
C VAL A 189 -25.73 -20.78 -2.85
N GLN A 190 -24.77 -21.48 -3.44
CA GLN A 190 -25.01 -22.85 -3.88
C GLN A 190 -25.26 -23.66 -2.61
N THR A 191 -26.52 -23.82 -2.26
CA THR A 191 -26.95 -24.82 -1.27
C THR A 191 -26.53 -26.17 -1.82
N VAL A 192 -25.42 -26.69 -1.30
CA VAL A 192 -25.09 -28.11 -1.47
C VAL A 192 -26.27 -28.88 -0.87
N LYS A 193 -27.15 -29.41 -1.75
CA LYS A 193 -28.11 -30.40 -1.33
C LYS A 193 -27.31 -31.62 -0.89
N VAL A 194 -27.38 -31.92 0.41
CA VAL A 194 -26.94 -33.18 1.01
C VAL A 194 -27.83 -34.30 0.51
#